data_b01f5b14ff630e24115c5a36b7fab9da
#
_entry.id   b01f5b14ff630e24115c5a36b7fab9da
#
_cell.length_a   1.000
_cell.length_b   1.000
_cell.length_c   1.000
_cell.angle_alpha   90.00
_cell.angle_beta   90.00
_cell.angle_gamma   90.00
#
_symmetry.space_group_name_H-M   'P 1'
#
loop_
_entity.id
_entity.type
_entity.pdbx_description
1 polymer ?
#
loop_
_entity_poly.entity_id
_entity_poly.type
_entity_poly.pdbx_seq_one_letter_code
_entity_poly.pdbx_strand_id
1 'polypeptide(L)'
;MLIHKEGKKILMQWLLILLAINVASHFIFRHTVIPYLIFAISAFYYGMMLNFFKKPKRIYNGMLLGAVNAPTDGRIVVIEKVFEKDFLNKECIQISIFMSFFNAHSNWMPVTGKIIHLSHEMGHFHAAYLPKSSSENERTNIVIETPDGYRILTRQIAGAMAKRIVTYVKEGNCY
;
A
#
# COMPACT_ATOMS: atom_id res chain seq x y z
N MET A 1 -11.26 1.70 14.65
CA MET A 1 -10.40 1.58 13.45
C MET A 1 -9.03 2.14 13.81
N LEU A 2 -7.95 1.37 13.61
CA LEU A 2 -6.60 1.87 13.86
C LEU A 2 -6.10 2.60 12.61
N ILE A 3 -5.52 3.77 12.81
CA ILE A 3 -4.87 4.54 11.74
C ILE A 3 -3.37 4.26 11.77
N HIS A 4 -2.81 4.02 10.59
CA HIS A 4 -1.38 3.81 10.43
C HIS A 4 -0.60 5.07 10.84
N LYS A 5 0.58 4.90 11.46
CA LYS A 5 1.38 6.03 12.00
C LYS A 5 1.72 7.06 10.92
N GLU A 6 2.02 6.63 9.69
CA GLU A 6 2.34 7.51 8.57
C GLU A 6 1.15 8.37 8.12
N GLY A 7 -0.08 7.91 8.36
CA GLY A 7 -1.29 8.67 8.04
C GLY A 7 -1.64 9.74 9.06
N LYS A 8 -1.20 9.61 10.32
CA LYS A 8 -1.67 10.51 11.39
C LYS A 8 -1.38 11.98 11.11
N LYS A 9 -0.14 12.30 10.72
CA LYS A 9 0.27 13.69 10.43
C LYS A 9 -0.48 14.24 9.20
N ILE A 10 -0.59 13.45 8.15
CA ILE A 10 -1.27 13.83 6.91
C ILE A 10 -2.75 14.07 7.18
N LEU A 11 -3.41 13.16 7.88
CA LEU A 11 -4.83 13.28 8.23
C LEU A 11 -5.10 14.52 9.10
N MET A 12 -4.23 14.81 10.08
CA MET A 12 -4.37 16.01 10.91
C MET A 12 -4.23 17.29 10.08
N GLN A 13 -3.24 17.35 9.18
CA GLN A 13 -3.06 18.51 8.29
C GLN A 13 -4.28 18.74 7.40
N TRP A 14 -4.77 17.67 6.76
CA TRP A 14 -5.95 17.76 5.91
C TRP A 14 -7.23 18.11 6.69
N LEU A 15 -7.37 17.60 7.92
CA LEU A 15 -8.50 17.98 8.78
C LEU A 15 -8.53 19.49 9.03
N LEU A 16 -7.37 20.08 9.37
CA LEU A 16 -7.27 21.53 9.61
C LEU A 16 -7.55 22.35 8.33
N ILE A 17 -7.02 21.92 7.19
CA ILE A 17 -7.25 22.58 5.91
C ILE A 17 -8.75 22.52 5.54
N LEU A 18 -9.36 21.34 5.62
CA LEU A 18 -10.78 21.17 5.30
C LEU A 18 -11.67 21.94 6.27
N LEU A 19 -11.31 21.98 7.55
CA LEU A 19 -12.02 22.80 8.54
C LEU A 19 -11.97 24.31 8.17
N ALA A 20 -10.79 24.81 7.84
CA ALA A 20 -10.63 26.21 7.43
C ALA A 20 -11.44 26.55 6.17
N ILE A 21 -11.42 25.64 5.16
CA ILE A 21 -12.23 25.79 3.93
C ILE A 21 -13.73 25.84 4.27
N ASN A 22 -14.20 24.95 5.12
CA ASN A 22 -15.64 24.90 5.48
C ASN A 22 -16.07 26.13 6.29
N VAL A 23 -15.24 26.59 7.23
CA VAL A 23 -15.51 27.82 7.98
C VAL A 23 -15.55 29.01 7.03
N ALA A 24 -14.54 29.18 6.17
CA ALA A 24 -14.52 30.28 5.20
C ALA A 24 -15.73 30.25 4.27
N SER A 25 -16.09 29.08 3.74
CA SER A 25 -17.25 28.94 2.85
C SER A 25 -18.56 29.32 3.54
N HIS A 26 -18.70 28.99 4.82
CA HIS A 26 -19.88 29.33 5.60
C HIS A 26 -20.05 30.88 5.73
N PHE A 27 -18.95 31.61 5.96
CA PHE A 27 -19.02 33.07 6.07
C PHE A 27 -19.21 33.75 4.71
N ILE A 28 -18.55 33.26 3.65
CA ILE A 28 -18.60 33.87 2.32
C ILE A 28 -19.97 33.61 1.65
N PHE A 29 -20.49 32.39 1.77
CA PHE A 29 -21.69 31.93 1.06
C PHE A 29 -22.89 31.70 2.01
N ARG A 30 -22.98 32.47 3.08
CA ARG A 30 -23.86 32.30 4.23
C ARG A 30 -25.32 31.98 3.90
N HIS A 31 -25.85 32.54 2.80
CA HIS A 31 -27.27 32.44 2.43
C HIS A 31 -27.48 31.49 1.20
N THR A 32 -26.57 30.61 0.92
CA THR A 32 -26.64 29.71 -0.23
C THR A 32 -26.50 28.25 0.19
N VAL A 33 -26.69 27.32 -0.74
CA VAL A 33 -26.46 25.86 -0.55
C VAL A 33 -24.99 25.47 -0.65
N ILE A 34 -24.11 26.39 -1.08
CA ILE A 34 -22.70 26.11 -1.37
C ILE A 34 -21.94 25.55 -0.15
N PRO A 35 -22.06 26.11 1.07
CA PRO A 35 -21.36 25.55 2.24
C PRO A 35 -21.71 24.10 2.54
N TYR A 36 -22.97 23.71 2.34
CA TYR A 36 -23.41 22.33 2.56
C TYR A 36 -22.80 21.36 1.53
N LEU A 37 -22.69 21.78 0.27
CA LEU A 37 -22.04 21.01 -0.77
C LEU A 37 -20.52 20.84 -0.49
N ILE A 38 -19.86 21.94 -0.10
CA ILE A 38 -18.43 21.91 0.27
C ILE A 38 -18.22 20.98 1.48
N PHE A 39 -19.09 21.04 2.47
CA PHE A 39 -19.02 20.15 3.64
C PHE A 39 -19.18 18.67 3.24
N ALA A 40 -20.18 18.36 2.41
CA ALA A 40 -20.40 16.97 1.96
C ALA A 40 -19.19 16.42 1.17
N ILE A 41 -18.62 17.22 0.27
CA ILE A 41 -17.42 16.85 -0.49
C ILE A 41 -16.22 16.68 0.44
N SER A 42 -16.03 17.59 1.39
CA SER A 42 -14.94 17.52 2.38
C SER A 42 -15.06 16.28 3.26
N ALA A 43 -16.26 15.97 3.74
CA ALA A 43 -16.51 14.78 4.56
C ALA A 43 -16.25 13.49 3.77
N PHE A 44 -16.72 13.41 2.54
CA PHE A 44 -16.45 12.27 1.65
C PHE A 44 -14.95 12.09 1.40
N TYR A 45 -14.26 13.16 1.03
CA TYR A 45 -12.81 13.12 0.79
C TYR A 45 -12.03 12.70 2.04
N TYR A 46 -12.36 13.28 3.21
CA TYR A 46 -11.71 12.91 4.46
C TYR A 46 -11.99 11.46 4.85
N GLY A 47 -13.21 10.98 4.64
CA GLY A 47 -13.57 9.57 4.83
C GLY A 47 -12.76 8.62 3.96
N MET A 48 -12.53 8.99 2.69
CA MET A 48 -11.65 8.23 1.79
C MET A 48 -10.20 8.19 2.30
N MET A 49 -9.67 9.32 2.79
CA MET A 49 -8.32 9.37 3.37
C MET A 49 -8.21 8.49 4.62
N LEU A 50 -9.20 8.51 5.50
CA LEU A 50 -9.26 7.62 6.66
C LEU A 50 -9.24 6.15 6.25
N ASN A 51 -10.00 5.80 5.21
CA ASN A 51 -10.01 4.44 4.67
C ASN A 51 -8.65 4.03 4.07
N PHE A 52 -7.97 4.93 3.36
CA PHE A 52 -6.65 4.69 2.77
C PHE A 52 -5.60 4.39 3.85
N PHE A 53 -5.57 5.18 4.93
CA PHE A 53 -4.60 5.04 6.02
C PHE A 53 -5.04 4.08 7.13
N LYS A 54 -6.13 3.34 6.95
CA LYS A 54 -6.55 2.35 7.95
C LYS A 54 -5.51 1.23 8.05
N LYS A 55 -5.25 0.79 9.28
CA LYS A 55 -4.45 -0.40 9.58
C LYS A 55 -5.37 -1.48 10.15
N PRO A 56 -5.95 -2.36 9.31
CA PRO A 56 -6.78 -3.45 9.81
C PRO A 56 -5.92 -4.47 10.57
N LYS A 57 -6.48 -5.05 11.63
CA LYS A 57 -5.88 -6.22 12.27
C LYS A 57 -6.13 -7.42 11.35
N ARG A 58 -5.08 -8.15 11.00
CA ARG A 58 -5.15 -9.39 10.25
C ARG A 58 -4.77 -10.53 11.17
N ILE A 59 -5.63 -11.54 11.27
CA ILE A 59 -5.40 -12.76 12.01
C ILE A 59 -5.52 -13.89 11.00
N TYR A 60 -4.45 -14.65 10.86
CA TYR A 60 -4.46 -15.84 10.02
C TYR A 60 -4.97 -17.03 10.83
N ASN A 61 -6.05 -17.64 10.39
CA ASN A 61 -6.70 -18.77 11.07
C ASN A 61 -6.48 -20.12 10.35
N GLY A 62 -5.60 -20.17 9.35
CA GLY A 62 -5.27 -21.38 8.59
C GLY A 62 -4.06 -22.14 9.12
N MET A 63 -3.69 -23.22 8.43
CA MET A 63 -2.44 -23.93 8.70
C MET A 63 -1.24 -23.05 8.31
N LEU A 64 -0.31 -22.85 9.24
CA LEU A 64 0.87 -22.00 9.04
C LEU A 64 1.97 -22.69 8.22
N LEU A 65 2.04 -24.04 8.26
CA LEU A 65 3.08 -24.80 7.57
C LEU A 65 2.84 -24.78 6.06
N GLY A 66 3.83 -24.29 5.30
CA GLY A 66 3.83 -24.27 3.84
C GLY A 66 2.88 -23.25 3.20
N ALA A 67 2.19 -22.41 3.98
CA ALA A 67 1.29 -21.39 3.45
C ALA A 67 2.05 -20.09 3.14
N VAL A 68 1.80 -19.55 1.95
CA VAL A 68 2.21 -18.19 1.56
C VAL A 68 0.98 -17.31 1.59
N ASN A 69 0.94 -16.36 2.52
CA ASN A 69 -0.20 -15.46 2.69
C ASN A 69 -0.13 -14.31 1.67
N ALA A 70 -1.29 -13.83 1.23
CA ALA A 70 -1.34 -12.60 0.45
C ALA A 70 -0.77 -11.43 1.28
N PRO A 71 0.25 -10.72 0.78
CA PRO A 71 0.89 -9.65 1.53
C PRO A 71 0.02 -8.40 1.67
N THR A 72 -1.09 -8.31 0.96
CA THR A 72 -1.94 -7.13 0.91
C THR A 72 -3.39 -7.46 0.57
N ASP A 73 -4.31 -6.55 0.87
CA ASP A 73 -5.66 -6.56 0.33
C ASP A 73 -5.64 -6.10 -1.13
N GLY A 74 -6.39 -6.78 -1.99
CA GLY A 74 -6.47 -6.38 -3.40
C GLY A 74 -7.11 -7.44 -4.28
N ARG A 75 -7.04 -7.21 -5.59
CA ARG A 75 -7.49 -8.14 -6.61
C ARG A 75 -6.28 -8.75 -7.31
N ILE A 76 -6.23 -10.06 -7.40
CA ILE A 76 -5.23 -10.75 -8.23
C ILE A 76 -5.52 -10.41 -9.70
N VAL A 77 -4.51 -9.89 -10.39
CA VAL A 77 -4.61 -9.47 -11.81
C VAL A 77 -3.72 -10.31 -12.72
N VAL A 78 -2.68 -10.94 -12.18
CA VAL A 78 -1.77 -11.82 -12.93
C VAL A 78 -1.43 -13.04 -12.08
N ILE A 79 -1.43 -14.22 -12.69
CA ILE A 79 -0.81 -15.45 -12.18
C ILE A 79 -0.12 -16.09 -13.38
N GLU A 80 1.20 -16.11 -13.38
CA GLU A 80 1.97 -16.66 -14.50
C GLU A 80 3.29 -17.26 -14.05
N LYS A 81 3.87 -18.13 -14.86
CA LYS A 81 5.25 -18.62 -14.68
C LYS A 81 6.19 -17.65 -15.35
N VAL A 82 7.21 -17.21 -14.60
CA VAL A 82 8.24 -16.28 -15.10
C VAL A 82 9.61 -16.75 -14.65
N PHE A 83 10.62 -16.41 -15.44
CA PHE A 83 12.01 -16.52 -14.98
C PHE A 83 12.39 -15.21 -14.29
N GLU A 84 12.54 -15.25 -12.97
CA GLU A 84 12.97 -14.10 -12.19
C GLU A 84 14.50 -14.05 -12.18
N LYS A 85 15.07 -13.07 -12.91
CA LYS A 85 16.50 -12.97 -13.21
C LYS A 85 17.29 -12.12 -12.21
N ASP A 86 16.63 -11.18 -11.52
CA ASP A 86 17.31 -10.12 -10.75
C ASP A 86 17.72 -10.59 -9.34
N PHE A 87 16.88 -11.39 -8.69
CA PHE A 87 17.05 -11.77 -7.29
C PHE A 87 17.02 -13.28 -7.04
N LEU A 88 16.13 -14.02 -7.73
CA LEU A 88 15.94 -15.44 -7.49
C LEU A 88 16.71 -16.31 -8.49
N ASN A 89 16.94 -15.80 -9.68
CA ASN A 89 17.60 -16.46 -10.82
C ASN A 89 17.05 -17.87 -11.11
N LYS A 90 15.72 -17.98 -11.12
CA LYS A 90 15.01 -19.26 -11.35
C LYS A 90 13.60 -19.03 -11.88
N GLU A 91 12.98 -20.09 -12.40
CA GLU A 91 11.55 -20.10 -12.69
C GLU A 91 10.75 -20.02 -11.40
N CYS A 92 9.75 -19.15 -11.40
CA CYS A 92 8.85 -18.98 -10.27
C CYS A 92 7.43 -18.66 -10.75
N ILE A 93 6.47 -18.71 -9.83
CA ILE A 93 5.10 -18.26 -10.07
C ILE A 93 5.02 -16.80 -9.60
N GLN A 94 4.73 -15.91 -10.53
CA GLN A 94 4.43 -14.52 -10.24
C GLN A 94 2.93 -14.36 -9.97
N ILE A 95 2.61 -13.72 -8.84
CA ILE A 95 1.24 -13.33 -8.50
C ILE A 95 1.23 -11.81 -8.31
N SER A 96 0.51 -11.11 -9.19
CA SER A 96 0.37 -9.65 -9.09
C SER A 96 -0.97 -9.29 -8.47
N ILE A 97 -0.94 -8.45 -7.43
CA ILE A 97 -2.12 -8.00 -6.69
C ILE A 97 -2.27 -6.49 -6.87
N PHE A 98 -3.37 -6.09 -7.46
CA PHE A 98 -3.73 -4.67 -7.62
C PHE A 98 -4.50 -4.18 -6.41
N MET A 99 -3.97 -3.15 -5.75
CA MET A 99 -4.65 -2.44 -4.66
C MET A 99 -5.42 -1.25 -5.21
N SER A 100 -6.74 -1.28 -5.10
CA SER A 100 -7.58 -0.14 -5.41
C SER A 100 -7.48 0.92 -4.29
N PHE A 101 -7.87 2.16 -4.58
CA PHE A 101 -7.88 3.24 -3.58
C PHE A 101 -8.72 2.91 -2.33
N PHE A 102 -9.72 2.05 -2.46
CA PHE A 102 -10.60 1.63 -1.35
C PHE A 102 -10.00 0.54 -0.46
N ASN A 103 -8.90 -0.09 -0.87
CA ASN A 103 -8.19 -1.08 -0.05
C ASN A 103 -7.35 -0.39 1.04
N ALA A 104 -6.99 -1.14 2.08
CA ALA A 104 -5.98 -0.69 3.02
C ALA A 104 -4.60 -0.73 2.37
N HIS A 105 -3.90 0.40 2.33
CA HIS A 105 -2.56 0.50 1.73
C HIS A 105 -1.48 0.13 2.75
N SER A 106 -1.63 -1.05 3.33
CA SER A 106 -0.64 -1.66 4.26
C SER A 106 -0.30 -3.05 3.76
N ASN A 107 0.98 -3.39 3.80
CA ASN A 107 1.48 -4.70 3.41
C ASN A 107 2.03 -5.43 4.63
N TRP A 108 1.94 -6.75 4.60
CA TRP A 108 2.42 -7.66 5.62
C TRP A 108 3.39 -8.67 5.01
N MET A 109 4.20 -9.28 5.86
CA MET A 109 5.08 -10.38 5.45
C MET A 109 4.22 -11.57 5.00
N PRO A 110 4.47 -12.13 3.79
CA PRO A 110 3.69 -13.26 3.27
C PRO A 110 4.04 -14.58 3.97
N VAL A 111 5.24 -14.66 4.52
CA VAL A 111 5.78 -15.82 5.23
C VAL A 111 6.65 -15.37 6.40
N THR A 112 6.84 -16.27 7.36
CA THR A 112 7.88 -16.12 8.37
C THR A 112 9.24 -16.49 7.75
N GLY A 113 10.24 -15.65 7.96
CA GLY A 113 11.57 -15.90 7.42
C GLY A 113 12.54 -14.75 7.67
N LYS A 114 13.77 -14.95 7.20
CA LYS A 114 14.84 -13.97 7.27
C LYS A 114 14.87 -13.12 6.00
N ILE A 115 14.98 -11.82 6.13
CA ILE A 115 15.19 -10.93 4.99
C ILE A 115 16.65 -11.03 4.56
N ILE A 116 16.88 -11.59 3.38
CA ILE A 116 18.22 -11.77 2.83
C ILE A 116 18.58 -10.69 1.80
N HIS A 117 17.59 -9.92 1.33
CA HIS A 117 17.80 -8.77 0.46
C HIS A 117 16.67 -7.74 0.63
N LEU A 118 17.05 -6.47 0.67
CA LEU A 118 16.14 -5.32 0.69
C LEU A 118 16.72 -4.23 -0.20
N SER A 119 16.02 -3.87 -1.27
CA SER A 119 16.38 -2.74 -2.11
C SER A 119 15.19 -1.82 -2.34
N HIS A 120 15.48 -0.53 -2.50
CA HIS A 120 14.52 0.49 -2.86
C HIS A 120 15.03 1.22 -4.09
N GLU A 121 14.24 1.23 -5.14
CA GLU A 121 14.56 1.83 -6.41
C GLU A 121 13.65 3.02 -6.66
N MET A 122 14.26 4.19 -6.84
CA MET A 122 13.54 5.40 -7.23
C MET A 122 13.03 5.25 -8.67
N GLY A 123 11.85 5.83 -8.94
CA GLY A 123 11.23 5.73 -10.25
C GLY A 123 10.10 6.72 -10.43
N HIS A 124 9.29 6.48 -11.45
CA HIS A 124 8.11 7.27 -11.76
C HIS A 124 6.90 6.88 -10.89
N PHE A 125 5.78 7.57 -11.10
CA PHE A 125 4.51 7.32 -10.39
C PHE A 125 3.37 7.16 -11.40
N HIS A 126 3.58 6.32 -12.40
CA HIS A 126 2.52 5.97 -13.36
C HIS A 126 1.38 5.26 -12.65
N ALA A 127 0.18 5.38 -13.22
CA ALA A 127 -0.97 4.67 -12.67
C ALA A 127 -0.70 3.15 -12.65
N ALA A 128 -0.98 2.50 -11.53
CA ALA A 128 -0.57 1.12 -11.27
C ALA A 128 -1.19 0.07 -12.22
N TYR A 129 -2.25 0.44 -12.98
CA TYR A 129 -2.85 -0.42 -13.99
C TYR A 129 -2.14 -0.35 -15.36
N LEU A 130 -1.18 0.55 -15.55
CA LEU A 130 -0.41 0.66 -16.78
C LEU A 130 0.73 -0.37 -16.80
N PRO A 131 0.97 -1.06 -17.94
CA PRO A 131 2.06 -2.05 -18.04
C PRO A 131 3.43 -1.51 -17.64
N LYS A 132 3.72 -0.25 -17.97
CA LYS A 132 4.99 0.43 -17.62
C LYS A 132 5.20 0.63 -16.12
N SER A 133 4.14 0.62 -15.31
CA SER A 133 4.26 0.84 -13.88
C SER A 133 5.15 -0.19 -13.18
N SER A 134 5.14 -1.44 -13.64
CA SER A 134 5.92 -2.52 -13.06
C SER A 134 7.43 -2.38 -13.26
N SER A 135 7.86 -1.68 -14.32
CA SER A 135 9.27 -1.51 -14.67
C SER A 135 9.83 -0.11 -14.39
N GLU A 136 8.98 0.92 -14.41
CA GLU A 136 9.42 2.32 -14.36
C GLU A 136 9.08 3.01 -13.04
N ASN A 137 8.11 2.52 -12.27
CA ASN A 137 7.71 3.15 -11.02
C ASN A 137 8.70 2.86 -9.87
N GLU A 138 8.71 3.78 -8.90
CA GLU A 138 9.35 3.56 -7.59
C GLU A 138 8.89 2.21 -7.02
N ARG A 139 9.86 1.42 -6.56
CA ARG A 139 9.60 0.07 -6.07
C ARG A 139 10.53 -0.33 -4.93
N THR A 140 10.05 -1.24 -4.11
CA THR A 140 10.84 -1.89 -3.05
C THR A 140 10.81 -3.39 -3.26
N ASN A 141 11.97 -4.02 -3.34
CA ASN A 141 12.13 -5.46 -3.45
C ASN A 141 12.60 -6.02 -2.11
N ILE A 142 11.97 -7.09 -1.67
CA ILE A 142 12.28 -7.78 -0.42
C ILE A 142 12.37 -9.26 -0.73
N VAL A 143 13.52 -9.87 -0.51
CA VAL A 143 13.70 -11.32 -0.62
C VAL A 143 13.70 -11.91 0.78
N ILE A 144 12.81 -12.86 1.00
CA ILE A 144 12.59 -13.55 2.27
C ILE A 144 13.02 -14.99 2.09
N GLU A 145 13.89 -15.47 2.96
CA GLU A 145 14.28 -16.89 3.03
C GLU A 145 13.55 -17.53 4.21
N THR A 146 12.75 -18.56 3.91
CA THR A 146 12.03 -19.33 4.94
C THR A 146 13.00 -20.25 5.68
N PRO A 147 12.62 -20.75 6.88
CA PRO A 147 13.44 -21.76 7.59
C PRO A 147 13.75 -23.01 6.76
N ASP A 148 12.85 -23.36 5.83
CA ASP A 148 13.00 -24.52 4.93
C ASP A 148 13.86 -24.20 3.68
N GLY A 149 14.45 -23.00 3.59
CA GLY A 149 15.32 -22.59 2.49
C GLY A 149 14.59 -22.11 1.22
N TYR A 150 13.27 -21.96 1.25
CA TYR A 150 12.55 -21.36 0.13
C TYR A 150 12.76 -19.85 0.11
N ARG A 151 12.91 -19.28 -1.09
CA ARG A 151 13.04 -17.83 -1.30
C ARG A 151 11.80 -17.27 -1.95
N ILE A 152 11.27 -16.20 -1.35
CA ILE A 152 10.09 -15.48 -1.81
C ILE A 152 10.46 -14.03 -2.05
N LEU A 153 10.25 -13.55 -3.27
CA LEU A 153 10.40 -12.14 -3.64
C LEU A 153 9.06 -11.45 -3.49
N THR A 154 9.02 -10.38 -2.69
CA THR A 154 7.92 -9.43 -2.69
C THR A 154 8.38 -8.12 -3.31
N ARG A 155 7.67 -7.65 -4.33
CA ARG A 155 7.92 -6.37 -5.00
C ARG A 155 6.75 -5.44 -4.77
N GLN A 156 6.97 -4.38 -4.01
CA GLN A 156 6.00 -3.31 -3.84
C GLN A 156 6.25 -2.24 -4.89
N ILE A 157 5.21 -1.81 -5.58
CA ILE A 157 5.29 -0.84 -6.67
C ILE A 157 4.41 0.34 -6.33
N ALA A 158 4.98 1.54 -6.36
CA ALA A 158 4.25 2.78 -6.17
C ALA A 158 3.26 3.03 -7.32
N GLY A 159 2.27 3.86 -7.08
CA GLY A 159 1.29 4.26 -8.07
C GLY A 159 1.05 5.77 -8.07
N ALA A 160 0.17 6.25 -8.91
CA ALA A 160 -0.13 7.68 -9.05
C ALA A 160 -0.68 8.31 -7.74
N MET A 161 -1.42 7.53 -6.94
CA MET A 161 -2.01 7.98 -5.68
C MET A 161 -1.12 7.60 -4.48
N ALA A 162 -0.69 6.34 -4.40
CA ALA A 162 0.21 5.82 -3.37
C ALA A 162 1.66 5.98 -3.85
N LYS A 163 2.19 7.20 -3.77
CA LYS A 163 3.49 7.56 -4.34
C LYS A 163 4.67 7.06 -3.52
N ARG A 164 4.55 6.95 -2.19
CA ARG A 164 5.67 6.58 -1.33
C ARG A 164 5.50 5.19 -0.76
N ILE A 165 6.60 4.43 -0.79
CA ILE A 165 6.72 3.13 -0.13
C ILE A 165 7.54 3.34 1.14
N VAL A 166 6.94 3.05 2.30
CA VAL A 166 7.62 3.12 3.60
C VAL A 166 7.81 1.71 4.12
N THR A 167 9.05 1.29 4.22
CA THR A 167 9.44 -0.06 4.65
C THR A 167 9.94 -0.04 6.08
N TYR A 168 9.47 -0.99 6.90
CA TYR A 168 9.84 -1.12 8.32
C TYR A 168 10.73 -2.31 8.61
N VAL A 169 10.88 -3.18 7.65
CA VAL A 169 11.75 -4.35 7.75
C VAL A 169 13.20 -3.95 7.47
N LYS A 170 14.12 -4.76 7.98
CA LYS A 170 15.56 -4.57 7.78
C LYS A 170 16.17 -5.86 7.31
N GLU A 171 17.15 -5.75 6.41
CA GLU A 171 17.96 -6.89 5.98
C GLU A 171 18.66 -7.55 7.16
N GLY A 172 18.75 -8.86 7.14
CA GLY A 172 19.33 -9.68 8.20
C GLY A 172 18.36 -10.07 9.32
N ASN A 173 17.24 -9.38 9.48
CA ASN A 173 16.27 -9.67 10.54
C ASN A 173 15.29 -10.77 10.13
N CYS A 174 14.81 -11.51 11.14
CA CYS A 174 13.71 -12.47 11.00
C CYS A 174 12.37 -11.81 11.38
N TYR A 175 11.32 -12.14 10.67
CA TYR A 175 9.95 -11.65 10.88
C TYR A 175 8.94 -12.78 10.79
#